data_f9702585dff369e4b6af3f3a9136496a
#
_entry.id   f9702585dff369e4b6af3f3a9136496a
#
_cell.length_a   1.000
_cell.length_b   1.000
_cell.length_c   1.000
_cell.angle_alpha   90.00
_cell.angle_beta   90.00
_cell.angle_gamma   90.00
#
_symmetry.space_group_name_H-M   'P 1'
#
loop_
_entity.id
_entity.type
_entity.pdbx_description
1 polymer ?
#
loop_
_entity_poly.entity_id
_entity_poly.type
_entity_poly.pdbx_seq_one_letter_code
_entity_poly.pdbx_strand_id
1 'polypeptide(L)'
;MQNINLEDYKGVYVFAQQVDNELSGIAFELLGEAGRLAKPLNTEVTAVLLGSNVGNLVDQLAEYGADKVIVVDNPELETYRTEPYAQALTAVINEFKPEIMLVGATAIGRDLGPTVSARVATGLTADCTVLEIGDFPINPIPGREQKHNQLLMTRPAFGGNTIATIACPDHRPQMATVRAGVMQKAEPKPGAKAEVINFDAKLEKNSKYVEIQEVIKSVAETVDIMDAKILVSGGRGVGSAENFKLLEDLAEALGGEVSCSRAVTDNGWLPVDRQVGQTGKTVRPQVYFAIGISGAIQHVAGMEESDLIIAINKDEDAPIFDVADYLSLIHI
;
A
#
# COMPACT_ATOMS: atom_id res chain seq x y z
N MET A 1 -13.71 -1.41 -29.69
CA MET A 1 -12.88 -2.16 -28.75
C MET A 1 -11.60 -2.51 -29.49
N GLN A 2 -10.42 -2.12 -28.98
CA GLN A 2 -9.16 -2.57 -29.56
C GLN A 2 -9.07 -4.07 -29.29
N ASN A 3 -8.82 -4.87 -30.35
CA ASN A 3 -8.47 -6.28 -30.18
C ASN A 3 -7.07 -6.36 -29.54
N ILE A 4 -7.05 -6.51 -28.23
CA ILE A 4 -5.82 -6.69 -27.46
C ILE A 4 -5.46 -8.19 -27.52
N ASN A 5 -4.27 -8.51 -28.01
CA ASN A 5 -3.74 -9.87 -27.90
C ASN A 5 -3.16 -10.03 -26.48
N LEU A 6 -3.84 -10.77 -25.63
CA LEU A 6 -3.46 -10.98 -24.23
C LEU A 6 -2.10 -11.69 -24.07
N GLU A 7 -1.71 -12.50 -25.05
CA GLU A 7 -0.44 -13.26 -25.04
C GLU A 7 0.80 -12.37 -25.16
N ASP A 8 0.63 -11.13 -25.66
CA ASP A 8 1.72 -10.15 -25.74
C ASP A 8 2.12 -9.59 -24.37
N TYR A 9 1.25 -9.72 -23.38
CA TYR A 9 1.43 -9.14 -22.06
C TYR A 9 2.08 -10.13 -21.09
N LYS A 10 3.19 -9.74 -20.47
CA LYS A 10 3.98 -10.61 -19.58
C LYS A 10 4.58 -9.82 -18.43
N GLY A 11 4.84 -10.52 -17.32
CA GLY A 11 5.54 -9.97 -16.18
C GLY A 11 4.63 -9.32 -15.13
N VAL A 12 5.11 -9.33 -13.90
CA VAL A 12 4.48 -8.61 -12.79
C VAL A 12 5.24 -7.33 -12.55
N TYR A 13 4.56 -6.21 -12.78
CA TYR A 13 5.14 -4.87 -12.66
C TYR A 13 4.67 -4.20 -11.39
N VAL A 14 5.57 -3.45 -10.78
CA VAL A 14 5.32 -2.67 -9.56
C VAL A 14 5.64 -1.21 -9.82
N PHE A 15 4.71 -0.32 -9.57
CA PHE A 15 5.03 1.10 -9.46
C PHE A 15 5.84 1.34 -8.18
N ALA A 16 7.14 1.54 -8.32
CA ALA A 16 8.05 1.81 -7.23
C ALA A 16 7.89 3.27 -6.80
N GLN A 17 6.92 3.53 -5.92
CA GLN A 17 6.67 4.88 -5.44
C GLN A 17 7.86 5.40 -4.66
N GLN A 18 8.30 6.60 -5.00
CA GLN A 18 9.28 7.38 -4.27
C GLN A 18 8.76 8.79 -4.00
N VAL A 19 9.27 9.43 -2.99
CA VAL A 19 9.06 10.85 -2.67
C VAL A 19 10.42 11.42 -2.24
N ASP A 20 10.83 12.53 -2.81
CA ASP A 20 12.11 13.21 -2.48
C ASP A 20 13.35 12.31 -2.63
N ASN A 21 13.37 11.42 -3.63
CA ASN A 21 14.41 10.41 -3.85
C ASN A 21 14.56 9.38 -2.72
N GLU A 22 13.46 9.09 -2.02
CA GLU A 22 13.38 8.02 -1.04
C GLU A 22 12.23 7.07 -1.41
N LEU A 23 12.50 5.76 -1.44
CA LEU A 23 11.48 4.75 -1.72
C LEU A 23 10.49 4.66 -0.55
N SER A 24 9.20 4.71 -0.89
CA SER A 24 8.14 4.50 0.10
C SER A 24 8.09 3.04 0.53
N GLY A 25 7.77 2.77 1.80
CA GLY A 25 7.68 1.41 2.36
C GLY A 25 6.80 0.45 1.55
N ILE A 26 5.72 0.98 0.96
CA ILE A 26 4.82 0.21 0.09
C ILE A 26 5.52 -0.35 -1.16
N ALA A 27 6.56 0.29 -1.68
CA ALA A 27 7.30 -0.25 -2.84
C ALA A 27 7.93 -1.62 -2.51
N PHE A 28 8.46 -1.78 -1.31
CA PHE A 28 9.07 -3.04 -0.85
C PHE A 28 8.03 -4.12 -0.57
N GLU A 29 6.86 -3.75 -0.04
CA GLU A 29 5.74 -4.68 0.14
C GLU A 29 5.28 -5.23 -1.22
N LEU A 30 5.10 -4.33 -2.20
CA LEU A 30 4.67 -4.72 -3.54
C LEU A 30 5.70 -5.56 -4.28
N LEU A 31 6.99 -5.33 -4.08
CA LEU A 31 8.05 -6.19 -4.65
C LEU A 31 8.00 -7.60 -4.04
N GLY A 32 7.81 -7.71 -2.73
CA GLY A 32 7.62 -8.99 -2.06
C GLY A 32 6.42 -9.76 -2.61
N GLU A 33 5.29 -9.08 -2.73
CA GLU A 33 4.05 -9.65 -3.27
C GLU A 33 4.18 -10.00 -4.76
N ALA A 34 4.79 -9.11 -5.56
CA ALA A 34 5.05 -9.39 -6.97
C ALA A 34 5.90 -10.64 -7.18
N GLY A 35 6.92 -10.85 -6.33
CA GLY A 35 7.73 -12.06 -6.34
C GLY A 35 6.92 -13.33 -6.02
N ARG A 36 5.92 -13.23 -5.14
CA ARG A 36 5.01 -14.32 -4.83
C ARG A 36 4.08 -14.64 -6.01
N LEU A 37 3.53 -13.62 -6.67
CA LEU A 37 2.65 -13.74 -7.83
C LEU A 37 3.39 -14.19 -9.11
N ALA A 38 4.63 -13.80 -9.28
CA ALA A 38 5.44 -14.14 -10.46
C ALA A 38 5.79 -15.64 -10.51
N LYS A 39 5.96 -16.30 -9.35
CA LYS A 39 6.32 -17.71 -9.27
C LYS A 39 5.37 -18.65 -10.02
N PRO A 40 4.05 -18.67 -9.75
CA PRO A 40 3.12 -19.53 -10.47
C PRO A 40 2.98 -19.15 -11.95
N LEU A 41 3.23 -17.91 -12.33
CA LEU A 41 3.20 -17.44 -13.71
C LEU A 41 4.51 -17.71 -14.46
N ASN A 42 5.56 -18.16 -13.77
CA ASN A 42 6.90 -18.36 -14.30
C ASN A 42 7.42 -17.14 -15.08
N THR A 43 7.32 -15.98 -14.45
CA THR A 43 7.66 -14.68 -15.05
C THR A 43 8.53 -13.84 -14.10
N GLU A 44 9.00 -12.70 -14.59
CA GLU A 44 9.91 -11.80 -13.88
C GLU A 44 9.13 -10.68 -13.17
N VAL A 45 9.77 -10.11 -12.14
CA VAL A 45 9.31 -8.93 -11.43
C VAL A 45 10.02 -7.69 -11.96
N THR A 46 9.26 -6.71 -12.41
CA THR A 46 9.81 -5.47 -12.94
C THR A 46 9.34 -4.29 -12.08
N ALA A 47 10.28 -3.53 -11.51
CA ALA A 47 9.98 -2.26 -10.87
C ALA A 47 9.94 -1.13 -11.91
N VAL A 48 8.95 -0.26 -11.82
CA VAL A 48 8.85 0.97 -12.62
C VAL A 48 9.13 2.16 -11.71
N LEU A 49 10.28 2.79 -11.92
CA LEU A 49 10.76 3.91 -11.12
C LEU A 49 10.65 5.21 -11.92
N LEU A 50 9.80 6.11 -11.45
CA LEU A 50 9.56 7.42 -12.05
C LEU A 50 10.10 8.52 -11.13
N GLY A 51 10.83 9.48 -11.68
CA GLY A 51 11.32 10.61 -10.90
C GLY A 51 12.33 11.48 -11.63
N SER A 52 13.07 12.26 -10.88
CA SER A 52 14.19 13.07 -11.37
C SER A 52 15.44 12.73 -10.55
N ASN A 53 16.52 12.35 -11.24
CA ASN A 53 17.78 11.90 -10.63
C ASN A 53 17.61 10.69 -9.67
N VAL A 54 16.76 9.73 -10.03
CA VAL A 54 16.37 8.59 -9.18
C VAL A 54 17.25 7.34 -9.34
N GLY A 55 18.31 7.40 -10.15
CA GLY A 55 19.16 6.26 -10.44
C GLY A 55 19.81 5.58 -9.21
N ASN A 56 20.01 6.33 -8.12
CA ASN A 56 20.54 5.83 -6.85
C ASN A 56 19.60 4.83 -6.13
N LEU A 57 18.32 4.77 -6.50
CA LEU A 57 17.32 3.90 -5.87
C LEU A 57 17.26 2.50 -6.48
N VAL A 58 17.91 2.30 -7.62
CA VAL A 58 17.85 1.06 -8.40
C VAL A 58 18.38 -0.15 -7.62
N ASP A 59 19.56 0.00 -6.99
CA ASP A 59 20.17 -1.10 -6.24
C ASP A 59 19.26 -1.55 -5.07
N GLN A 60 18.60 -0.62 -4.42
CA GLN A 60 17.67 -0.93 -3.35
C GLN A 60 16.45 -1.71 -3.86
N LEU A 61 15.90 -1.36 -5.03
CA LEU A 61 14.81 -2.12 -5.65
C LEU A 61 15.24 -3.55 -6.01
N ALA A 62 16.46 -3.72 -6.50
CA ALA A 62 17.03 -5.04 -6.81
C ALA A 62 17.20 -5.90 -5.55
N GLU A 63 17.67 -5.31 -4.46
CA GLU A 63 17.81 -6.01 -3.18
C GLU A 63 16.49 -6.53 -2.63
N TYR A 64 15.38 -5.83 -2.90
CA TYR A 64 14.03 -6.25 -2.50
C TYR A 64 13.29 -7.09 -3.53
N GLY A 65 13.97 -7.57 -4.58
CA GLY A 65 13.46 -8.64 -5.45
C GLY A 65 13.00 -8.19 -6.84
N ALA A 66 13.34 -7.00 -7.29
CA ALA A 66 13.17 -6.64 -8.70
C ALA A 66 14.22 -7.36 -9.56
N ASP A 67 13.77 -8.11 -10.56
CA ASP A 67 14.65 -8.69 -11.59
C ASP A 67 15.05 -7.63 -12.62
N LYS A 68 14.13 -6.69 -12.89
CA LYS A 68 14.33 -5.57 -13.79
C LYS A 68 13.86 -4.26 -13.16
N VAL A 69 14.50 -3.15 -13.53
CA VAL A 69 14.08 -1.80 -13.15
C VAL A 69 13.98 -0.93 -14.40
N ILE A 70 12.78 -0.49 -14.73
CA ILE A 70 12.55 0.50 -15.78
C ILE A 70 12.61 1.88 -15.12
N VAL A 71 13.59 2.68 -15.51
CA VAL A 71 13.81 4.02 -14.98
C VAL A 71 13.31 5.04 -16.01
N VAL A 72 12.37 5.88 -15.61
CA VAL A 72 11.98 7.08 -16.35
C VAL A 72 12.48 8.27 -15.56
N ASP A 73 13.65 8.76 -15.94
CA ASP A 73 14.30 9.91 -15.28
C ASP A 73 14.02 11.18 -16.08
N ASN A 74 13.22 12.07 -15.53
CA ASN A 74 12.83 13.31 -16.20
C ASN A 74 12.56 14.42 -15.17
N PRO A 75 13.08 15.65 -15.38
CA PRO A 75 12.84 16.77 -14.46
C PRO A 75 11.37 17.08 -14.19
N GLU A 76 10.47 16.82 -15.13
CA GLU A 76 9.02 17.00 -14.94
C GLU A 76 8.42 16.01 -13.91
N LEU A 77 9.18 14.99 -13.51
CA LEU A 77 8.78 13.98 -12.52
C LEU A 77 9.43 14.22 -11.14
N GLU A 78 10.07 15.35 -10.91
CA GLU A 78 10.71 15.69 -9.62
C GLU A 78 9.69 15.71 -8.48
N THR A 79 8.58 16.40 -8.69
CA THR A 79 7.46 16.44 -7.74
C THR A 79 6.24 15.82 -8.38
N TYR A 80 5.50 15.00 -7.62
CA TYR A 80 4.31 14.32 -8.14
C TYR A 80 3.27 15.31 -8.68
N ARG A 81 2.87 15.10 -9.91
CA ARG A 81 1.69 15.66 -10.56
C ARG A 81 1.03 14.55 -11.36
N THR A 82 -0.28 14.46 -11.29
CA THR A 82 -1.05 13.39 -11.94
C THR A 82 -0.69 13.22 -13.41
N GLU A 83 -0.69 14.32 -14.16
CA GLU A 83 -0.55 14.25 -15.62
C GLU A 83 0.82 13.74 -16.11
N PRO A 84 1.98 14.28 -15.68
CA PRO A 84 3.28 13.78 -16.11
C PRO A 84 3.50 12.32 -15.70
N TYR A 85 3.13 11.96 -14.48
CA TYR A 85 3.25 10.58 -14.00
C TYR A 85 2.35 9.62 -14.76
N ALA A 86 1.11 10.03 -15.05
CA ALA A 86 0.19 9.22 -15.83
C ALA A 86 0.66 9.03 -17.29
N GLN A 87 1.25 10.06 -17.91
CA GLN A 87 1.89 9.92 -19.23
C GLN A 87 3.05 8.94 -19.18
N ALA A 88 3.96 9.08 -18.21
CA ALA A 88 5.12 8.21 -18.05
C ALA A 88 4.71 6.75 -17.87
N LEU A 89 3.81 6.49 -16.91
CA LEU A 89 3.38 5.11 -16.60
C LEU A 89 2.58 4.49 -17.75
N THR A 90 1.74 5.29 -18.44
CA THR A 90 1.02 4.84 -19.64
C THR A 90 1.99 4.48 -20.77
N ALA A 91 3.04 5.28 -20.99
CA ALA A 91 4.05 4.99 -22.00
C ALA A 91 4.80 3.68 -21.69
N VAL A 92 5.17 3.46 -20.42
CA VAL A 92 5.79 2.20 -19.97
C VAL A 92 4.86 1.00 -20.23
N ILE A 93 3.58 1.11 -19.86
CA ILE A 93 2.61 0.02 -20.08
C ILE A 93 2.43 -0.30 -21.56
N ASN A 94 2.35 0.70 -22.40
CA ASN A 94 2.18 0.51 -23.85
C ASN A 94 3.39 -0.13 -24.52
N GLU A 95 4.60 0.23 -24.08
CA GLU A 95 5.85 -0.31 -24.63
C GLU A 95 6.14 -1.73 -24.14
N PHE A 96 6.06 -1.94 -22.83
CA PHE A 96 6.52 -3.18 -22.20
C PHE A 96 5.42 -4.21 -21.94
N LYS A 97 4.16 -3.82 -22.09
CA LYS A 97 2.98 -4.69 -22.01
C LYS A 97 2.97 -5.60 -20.77
N PRO A 98 2.91 -5.05 -19.55
CA PRO A 98 2.83 -5.86 -18.34
C PRO A 98 1.54 -6.69 -18.29
N GLU A 99 1.62 -7.94 -17.81
CA GLU A 99 0.43 -8.73 -17.52
C GLU A 99 -0.30 -8.22 -16.28
N ILE A 100 0.47 -7.91 -15.24
CA ILE A 100 -0.02 -7.39 -13.97
C ILE A 100 0.70 -6.09 -13.64
N MET A 101 -0.05 -5.09 -13.13
CA MET A 101 0.50 -3.83 -12.65
C MET A 101 -0.01 -3.53 -11.25
N LEU A 102 0.90 -3.53 -10.28
CA LEU A 102 0.61 -3.24 -8.88
C LEU A 102 1.02 -1.81 -8.53
N VAL A 103 0.13 -1.11 -7.81
CA VAL A 103 0.33 0.26 -7.34
C VAL A 103 -0.02 0.32 -5.86
N GLY A 104 0.69 1.06 -5.04
CA GLY A 104 0.32 1.25 -3.62
C GLY A 104 -0.96 2.09 -3.49
N ALA A 105 -1.87 1.73 -2.59
CA ALA A 105 -3.08 2.52 -2.31
C ALA A 105 -2.78 3.73 -1.38
N THR A 106 -1.70 4.44 -1.67
CA THR A 106 -1.32 5.72 -1.07
C THR A 106 -2.12 6.88 -1.69
N ALA A 107 -1.97 8.09 -1.21
CA ALA A 107 -2.57 9.28 -1.85
C ALA A 107 -2.16 9.39 -3.33
N ILE A 108 -0.87 9.17 -3.65
CA ILE A 108 -0.35 9.17 -5.03
C ILE A 108 -0.97 8.03 -5.84
N GLY A 109 -0.95 6.81 -5.32
CA GLY A 109 -1.42 5.65 -6.09
C GLY A 109 -2.93 5.61 -6.29
N ARG A 110 -3.72 6.17 -5.36
CA ARG A 110 -5.17 6.33 -5.50
C ARG A 110 -5.57 7.34 -6.56
N ASP A 111 -4.69 8.27 -6.89
CA ASP A 111 -4.85 9.23 -7.98
C ASP A 111 -4.31 8.67 -9.31
N LEU A 112 -3.08 8.15 -9.28
CA LEU A 112 -2.37 7.68 -10.47
C LEU A 112 -2.98 6.40 -11.06
N GLY A 113 -3.27 5.40 -10.23
CA GLY A 113 -3.76 4.09 -10.67
C GLY A 113 -5.03 4.17 -11.51
N PRO A 114 -6.13 4.78 -11.04
CA PRO A 114 -7.35 4.95 -11.81
C PRO A 114 -7.15 5.77 -13.09
N THR A 115 -6.32 6.82 -13.03
CA THR A 115 -6.03 7.65 -14.20
C THR A 115 -5.34 6.85 -15.30
N VAL A 116 -4.35 6.03 -14.94
CA VAL A 116 -3.63 5.18 -15.90
C VAL A 116 -4.53 4.05 -16.41
N SER A 117 -5.30 3.38 -15.55
CA SER A 117 -6.19 2.30 -15.97
C SER A 117 -7.23 2.76 -17.00
N ALA A 118 -7.76 3.97 -16.82
CA ALA A 118 -8.67 4.58 -17.78
C ALA A 118 -7.98 4.86 -19.14
N ARG A 119 -6.72 5.32 -19.12
CA ARG A 119 -5.96 5.61 -20.36
C ARG A 119 -5.63 4.37 -21.16
N VAL A 120 -5.28 3.27 -20.50
CA VAL A 120 -4.98 2.00 -21.17
C VAL A 120 -6.23 1.13 -21.35
N ALA A 121 -7.42 1.64 -21.02
CA ALA A 121 -8.71 0.99 -21.18
C ALA A 121 -8.80 -0.39 -20.50
N THR A 122 -8.28 -0.49 -19.26
CA THR A 122 -8.35 -1.71 -18.46
C THR A 122 -9.09 -1.49 -17.13
N GLY A 123 -9.42 -2.59 -16.43
CA GLY A 123 -9.99 -2.54 -15.09
C GLY A 123 -8.93 -2.37 -14.01
N LEU A 124 -9.30 -1.66 -12.94
CA LEU A 124 -8.48 -1.54 -11.73
C LEU A 124 -9.32 -1.87 -10.51
N THR A 125 -8.82 -2.78 -9.66
CA THR A 125 -9.41 -3.06 -8.35
C THR A 125 -8.68 -2.24 -7.28
N ALA A 126 -9.44 -1.42 -6.57
CA ALA A 126 -8.86 -0.49 -5.61
C ALA A 126 -8.83 -1.06 -4.19
N ASP A 127 -7.77 -0.73 -3.43
CA ASP A 127 -7.62 -0.99 -2.00
C ASP A 127 -7.68 -2.49 -1.65
N CYS A 128 -6.94 -3.28 -2.43
CA CYS A 128 -6.85 -4.73 -2.24
C CYS A 128 -6.08 -5.06 -0.96
N THR A 129 -6.51 -6.14 -0.30
CA THR A 129 -5.86 -6.70 0.89
C THR A 129 -5.29 -8.09 0.65
N VAL A 130 -5.79 -8.81 -0.37
CA VAL A 130 -5.24 -10.11 -0.78
C VAL A 130 -5.17 -10.16 -2.30
N LEU A 131 -4.07 -10.71 -2.83
CA LEU A 131 -3.86 -10.98 -4.25
C LEU A 131 -3.49 -12.46 -4.43
N GLU A 132 -4.04 -13.11 -5.45
CA GLU A 132 -3.74 -14.52 -5.74
C GLU A 132 -3.74 -14.76 -7.25
N ILE A 133 -3.00 -15.77 -7.70
CA ILE A 133 -3.13 -16.28 -9.07
C ILE A 133 -4.04 -17.50 -9.03
N GLY A 134 -5.10 -17.46 -9.81
CA GLY A 134 -6.08 -18.52 -9.85
C GLY A 134 -6.95 -18.51 -11.11
N ASP A 135 -7.96 -19.35 -11.12
CA ASP A 135 -8.89 -19.49 -12.24
C ASP A 135 -10.13 -18.63 -12.05
N PHE A 136 -10.62 -18.02 -13.12
CA PHE A 136 -11.85 -17.24 -13.09
C PHE A 136 -12.85 -17.68 -14.19
N PRO A 137 -14.13 -17.91 -13.87
CA PRO A 137 -14.71 -17.87 -12.52
C PRO A 137 -14.10 -18.94 -11.60
N ILE A 138 -14.01 -18.65 -10.30
CA ILE A 138 -13.39 -19.53 -9.28
C ILE A 138 -14.05 -20.93 -9.31
N ASN A 139 -15.38 -20.94 -9.39
CA ASN A 139 -16.13 -22.18 -9.61
C ASN A 139 -16.58 -22.24 -11.08
N PRO A 140 -16.36 -23.36 -11.78
CA PRO A 140 -16.82 -23.53 -13.14
C PRO A 140 -18.33 -23.29 -13.29
N ILE A 141 -18.70 -22.45 -14.26
CA ILE A 141 -20.09 -22.14 -14.58
C ILE A 141 -20.43 -22.81 -15.91
N PRO A 142 -21.50 -23.65 -15.99
CA PRO A 142 -21.89 -24.29 -17.23
C PRO A 142 -22.09 -23.26 -18.37
N GLY A 143 -21.44 -23.51 -19.52
CA GLY A 143 -21.50 -22.65 -20.70
C GLY A 143 -20.62 -21.39 -20.65
N ARG A 144 -19.83 -21.20 -19.59
CA ARG A 144 -18.84 -20.12 -19.48
C ARG A 144 -17.42 -20.70 -19.48
N GLU A 145 -16.57 -20.17 -20.34
CA GLU A 145 -15.15 -20.53 -20.38
C GLU A 145 -14.46 -20.07 -19.10
N GLN A 146 -13.67 -20.94 -18.48
CA GLN A 146 -12.82 -20.62 -17.34
C GLN A 146 -11.48 -20.10 -17.86
N LYS A 147 -11.09 -18.92 -17.40
CA LYS A 147 -9.79 -18.31 -17.70
C LYS A 147 -8.79 -18.70 -16.61
N HIS A 148 -7.65 -19.25 -17.02
CA HIS A 148 -6.60 -19.69 -16.10
C HIS A 148 -5.60 -18.57 -15.79
N ASN A 149 -4.88 -18.70 -14.66
CA ASN A 149 -3.80 -17.81 -14.27
C ASN A 149 -4.22 -16.33 -14.20
N GLN A 150 -5.42 -16.05 -13.72
CA GLN A 150 -5.89 -14.68 -13.53
C GLN A 150 -5.45 -14.11 -12.18
N LEU A 151 -5.22 -12.80 -12.12
CA LEU A 151 -5.06 -12.09 -10.86
C LEU A 151 -6.42 -11.99 -10.16
N LEU A 152 -6.57 -12.67 -9.04
CA LEU A 152 -7.73 -12.59 -8.15
C LEU A 152 -7.44 -11.53 -7.10
N MET A 153 -8.22 -10.45 -7.15
CA MET A 153 -8.00 -9.26 -6.34
C MET A 153 -9.09 -9.16 -5.27
N THR A 154 -8.73 -9.42 -4.03
CA THR A 154 -9.68 -9.41 -2.90
C THR A 154 -9.57 -8.11 -2.13
N ARG A 155 -10.73 -7.52 -1.87
CA ARG A 155 -10.85 -6.27 -1.11
C ARG A 155 -12.03 -6.30 -0.16
N PRO A 156 -11.96 -5.61 0.99
CA PRO A 156 -13.13 -5.35 1.83
C PRO A 156 -14.13 -4.44 1.10
N ALA A 157 -15.41 -4.73 1.26
CA ALA A 157 -16.52 -3.94 0.74
C ALA A 157 -17.55 -3.68 1.86
N PHE A 158 -18.43 -2.69 1.65
CA PHE A 158 -19.53 -2.37 2.59
C PHE A 158 -19.09 -2.25 4.06
N GLY A 159 -18.09 -1.43 4.32
CA GLY A 159 -17.63 -1.17 5.69
C GLY A 159 -16.83 -2.29 6.35
N GLY A 160 -16.31 -3.24 5.57
CA GLY A 160 -15.49 -4.35 6.05
C GLY A 160 -16.25 -5.66 6.30
N ASN A 161 -17.58 -5.63 6.30
CA ASN A 161 -18.40 -6.83 6.58
C ASN A 161 -18.54 -7.78 5.39
N THR A 162 -18.09 -7.40 4.22
CA THR A 162 -18.16 -8.20 3.00
C THR A 162 -16.82 -8.15 2.29
N ILE A 163 -16.37 -9.29 1.82
CA ILE A 163 -15.16 -9.44 1.01
C ILE A 163 -15.58 -9.69 -0.44
N ALA A 164 -14.98 -8.95 -1.38
CA ALA A 164 -15.21 -9.14 -2.80
C ALA A 164 -13.91 -9.55 -3.50
N THR A 165 -13.94 -10.68 -4.21
CA THR A 165 -12.86 -11.10 -5.10
C THR A 165 -13.21 -10.75 -6.54
N ILE A 166 -12.37 -9.98 -7.18
CA ILE A 166 -12.56 -9.37 -8.50
C ILE A 166 -11.45 -9.86 -9.42
N ALA A 167 -11.77 -10.09 -10.68
CA ALA A 167 -10.81 -10.41 -11.73
C ALA A 167 -11.03 -9.53 -12.97
N CYS A 168 -9.99 -9.34 -13.78
CA CYS A 168 -10.04 -8.61 -15.05
C CYS A 168 -9.55 -9.53 -16.19
N PRO A 169 -10.36 -10.53 -16.62
CA PRO A 169 -9.90 -11.59 -17.50
C PRO A 169 -9.69 -11.16 -18.96
N ASP A 170 -10.34 -10.10 -19.41
CA ASP A 170 -10.43 -9.73 -20.83
C ASP A 170 -9.55 -8.52 -21.22
N HIS A 171 -8.93 -7.86 -20.26
CA HIS A 171 -8.09 -6.67 -20.47
C HIS A 171 -6.72 -6.80 -19.77
N ARG A 172 -5.75 -6.05 -20.26
CA ARG A 172 -4.39 -5.98 -19.69
C ARG A 172 -3.90 -4.52 -19.63
N PRO A 173 -3.02 -4.22 -18.66
CA PRO A 173 -2.65 -5.08 -17.53
C PRO A 173 -3.83 -5.33 -16.57
N GLN A 174 -3.78 -6.41 -15.80
CA GLN A 174 -4.63 -6.58 -14.64
C GLN A 174 -4.11 -5.65 -13.55
N MET A 175 -4.88 -4.64 -13.14
CA MET A 175 -4.38 -3.60 -12.24
C MET A 175 -5.03 -3.69 -10.86
N ALA A 176 -4.19 -3.51 -9.84
CA ALA A 176 -4.63 -3.38 -8.46
C ALA A 176 -3.95 -2.20 -7.77
N THR A 177 -4.71 -1.44 -6.95
CA THR A 177 -4.05 -0.71 -5.87
C THR A 177 -4.12 -1.52 -4.60
N VAL A 178 -3.00 -1.61 -3.89
CA VAL A 178 -2.83 -2.47 -2.70
C VAL A 178 -2.71 -1.60 -1.46
N ARG A 179 -3.45 -1.93 -0.42
CA ARG A 179 -3.40 -1.22 0.85
C ARG A 179 -2.00 -1.34 1.47
N ALA A 180 -1.44 -0.23 1.92
CA ALA A 180 -0.16 -0.24 2.60
C ALA A 180 -0.27 -0.94 3.98
N GLY A 181 0.79 -1.65 4.38
CA GLY A 181 0.85 -2.35 5.66
C GLY A 181 0.20 -3.75 5.67
N VAL A 182 -0.39 -4.21 4.55
CA VAL A 182 -1.04 -5.53 4.48
C VAL A 182 -0.19 -6.62 3.83
N MET A 183 0.77 -6.24 2.97
CA MET A 183 1.66 -7.20 2.32
C MET A 183 3.01 -7.27 3.03
N GLN A 184 3.61 -8.45 3.01
CA GLN A 184 4.94 -8.63 3.60
C GLN A 184 6.02 -8.08 2.68
N LYS A 185 6.91 -7.26 3.23
CA LYS A 185 8.14 -6.85 2.55
C LYS A 185 8.99 -8.09 2.26
N ALA A 186 9.63 -8.15 1.09
CA ALA A 186 10.63 -9.17 0.85
C ALA A 186 11.82 -8.99 1.81
N GLU A 187 12.47 -10.09 2.19
CA GLU A 187 13.75 -10.01 2.90
C GLU A 187 14.80 -9.43 1.92
N PRO A 188 15.50 -8.37 2.30
CA PRO A 188 16.51 -7.78 1.43
C PRO A 188 17.65 -8.75 1.16
N LYS A 189 18.11 -8.81 -0.07
CA LYS A 189 19.25 -9.60 -0.52
C LYS A 189 20.41 -8.65 -0.86
N PRO A 190 21.26 -8.29 0.11
CA PRO A 190 22.32 -7.32 -0.09
C PRO A 190 23.20 -7.68 -1.30
N GLY A 191 23.44 -6.70 -2.19
CA GLY A 191 24.25 -6.88 -3.38
C GLY A 191 23.54 -7.55 -4.55
N ALA A 192 22.26 -7.86 -4.47
CA ALA A 192 21.48 -8.28 -5.63
C ALA A 192 21.49 -7.18 -6.71
N LYS A 193 21.45 -7.59 -7.97
CA LYS A 193 21.45 -6.68 -9.13
C LYS A 193 20.26 -6.97 -10.01
N ALA A 194 19.70 -5.92 -10.59
CA ALA A 194 18.63 -5.99 -11.58
C ALA A 194 19.11 -5.53 -12.95
N GLU A 195 18.43 -5.96 -13.99
CA GLU A 195 18.56 -5.38 -15.32
C GLU A 195 17.97 -3.97 -15.31
N VAL A 196 18.76 -2.97 -15.71
CA VAL A 196 18.32 -1.56 -15.72
C VAL A 196 17.98 -1.12 -17.12
N ILE A 197 16.77 -0.64 -17.32
CA ILE A 197 16.28 -0.14 -18.60
C ILE A 197 15.94 1.35 -18.43
N ASN A 198 16.77 2.21 -19.02
CA ASN A 198 16.43 3.63 -19.07
C ASN A 198 15.46 3.88 -20.22
N PHE A 199 14.26 4.36 -19.90
CA PHE A 199 13.20 4.56 -20.87
C PHE A 199 12.81 6.04 -20.97
N ASP A 200 12.85 6.58 -22.18
CA ASP A 200 12.37 7.93 -22.47
C ASP A 200 10.87 7.90 -22.81
N ALA A 201 10.05 8.26 -21.85
CA ALA A 201 8.59 8.29 -22.00
C ALA A 201 8.06 9.42 -22.89
N LYS A 202 8.94 10.32 -23.39
CA LYS A 202 8.61 11.46 -24.27
C LYS A 202 7.41 12.27 -23.73
N LEU A 203 7.55 12.72 -22.49
CA LEU A 203 6.48 13.47 -21.84
C LEU A 203 6.12 14.73 -22.63
N GLU A 204 4.84 14.91 -22.89
CA GLU A 204 4.32 16.14 -23.46
C GLU A 204 4.36 17.24 -22.39
N LYS A 205 4.81 18.42 -22.77
CA LYS A 205 4.83 19.57 -21.87
C LYS A 205 3.40 19.97 -21.52
N ASN A 206 2.97 19.65 -20.31
CA ASN A 206 1.60 19.86 -19.86
C ASN A 206 1.50 20.95 -18.78
N SER A 207 2.04 22.11 -19.09
CA SER A 207 1.97 23.28 -18.23
C SER A 207 0.55 23.91 -18.13
N LYS A 208 -0.44 23.34 -18.86
CA LYS A 208 -1.80 23.91 -18.95
C LYS A 208 -2.67 23.63 -17.73
N TYR A 209 -2.39 22.59 -16.96
CA TYR A 209 -3.32 22.10 -15.94
C TYR A 209 -2.88 22.41 -14.52
N VAL A 210 -1.62 22.16 -14.20
CA VAL A 210 -1.08 22.36 -12.84
C VAL A 210 0.36 22.86 -12.92
N GLU A 211 0.64 23.97 -12.22
CA GLU A 211 1.97 24.49 -11.97
C GLU A 211 2.22 24.52 -10.47
N ILE A 212 3.34 23.96 -10.04
CA ILE A 212 3.72 23.96 -8.63
C ILE A 212 4.28 25.34 -8.33
N GLN A 213 3.61 26.10 -7.47
CA GLN A 213 4.07 27.42 -7.03
C GLN A 213 5.03 27.29 -5.87
N GLU A 214 4.74 26.41 -4.93
CA GLU A 214 5.53 26.21 -3.72
C GLU A 214 5.30 24.80 -3.17
N VAL A 215 6.35 24.18 -2.63
CA VAL A 215 6.27 22.92 -1.88
C VAL A 215 6.55 23.22 -0.41
N ILE A 216 5.52 23.15 0.41
CA ILE A 216 5.64 23.35 1.86
C ILE A 216 5.78 21.97 2.51
N LYS A 217 6.98 21.67 3.00
CA LYS A 217 7.23 20.43 3.75
C LYS A 217 6.91 20.68 5.22
N SER A 218 6.04 19.86 5.79
CA SER A 218 5.87 19.78 7.24
C SER A 218 7.12 19.10 7.82
N VAL A 219 7.83 19.80 8.67
CA VAL A 219 8.96 19.24 9.43
C VAL A 219 8.37 18.47 10.62
N ALA A 220 7.80 17.30 10.36
CA ALA A 220 7.43 16.38 11.42
C ALA A 220 8.64 15.46 11.68
N GLU A 221 9.37 15.71 12.76
CA GLU A 221 10.45 14.85 13.26
C GLU A 221 9.91 13.52 13.84
N THR A 222 8.74 13.06 13.42
CA THR A 222 8.09 11.90 14.00
C THR A 222 8.21 10.70 13.07
N VAL A 223 8.70 9.59 13.61
CA VAL A 223 8.73 8.28 12.93
C VAL A 223 7.33 7.93 12.42
N ASP A 224 7.23 7.41 11.19
CA ASP A 224 5.96 6.92 10.68
C ASP A 224 5.51 5.71 11.50
N ILE A 225 4.27 5.78 12.03
CA ILE A 225 3.73 4.66 12.84
C ILE A 225 3.60 3.35 12.05
N MET A 226 3.63 3.40 10.72
CA MET A 226 3.63 2.18 9.88
C MET A 226 4.95 1.40 9.97
N ASP A 227 6.05 2.05 10.27
CA ASP A 227 7.37 1.44 10.42
C ASP A 227 7.73 1.10 11.87
N ALA A 228 6.87 1.48 12.83
CA ALA A 228 7.11 1.24 14.25
C ALA A 228 6.97 -0.25 14.60
N LYS A 229 7.94 -0.78 15.35
CA LYS A 229 7.90 -2.16 15.86
C LYS A 229 6.95 -2.34 17.04
N ILE A 230 6.81 -1.31 17.86
CA ILE A 230 5.94 -1.29 19.03
C ILE A 230 5.05 -0.05 18.93
N LEU A 231 3.75 -0.25 19.02
CA LEU A 231 2.76 0.83 19.04
C LEU A 231 1.97 0.83 20.34
N VAL A 232 1.94 1.99 20.97
CA VAL A 232 1.10 2.25 22.15
C VAL A 232 -0.06 3.13 21.69
N SER A 233 -1.22 2.50 21.48
CA SER A 233 -2.38 3.15 20.88
C SER A 233 -3.43 3.52 21.93
N GLY A 234 -3.82 4.81 21.93
CA GLY A 234 -4.85 5.34 22.83
C GLY A 234 -6.21 5.49 22.15
N GLY A 235 -7.26 5.11 22.87
CA GLY A 235 -8.64 5.38 22.50
C GLY A 235 -9.26 6.52 23.31
N ARG A 236 -10.55 6.81 23.03
CA ARG A 236 -11.32 7.80 23.82
C ARG A 236 -11.39 7.43 25.31
N GLY A 237 -11.21 6.16 25.67
CA GLY A 237 -11.19 5.68 27.06
C GLY A 237 -10.02 6.22 27.88
N VAL A 238 -8.97 6.77 27.26
CA VAL A 238 -7.86 7.48 27.94
C VAL A 238 -8.35 8.76 28.64
N GLY A 239 -9.46 9.33 28.20
CA GLY A 239 -10.21 10.38 28.89
C GLY A 239 -9.87 11.81 28.48
N SER A 240 -8.62 12.17 28.32
CA SER A 240 -8.18 13.52 27.89
C SER A 240 -6.85 13.50 27.16
N ALA A 241 -6.50 14.62 26.50
CA ALA A 241 -5.21 14.78 25.82
C ALA A 241 -4.03 14.70 26.80
N GLU A 242 -4.19 15.25 28.02
CA GLU A 242 -3.11 15.25 29.02
C GLU A 242 -2.73 13.82 29.45
N ASN A 243 -3.70 12.90 29.48
CA ASN A 243 -3.47 11.52 29.87
C ASN A 243 -2.66 10.73 28.83
N PHE A 244 -2.54 11.23 27.58
CA PHE A 244 -1.66 10.63 26.58
C PHE A 244 -0.21 10.67 26.99
N LYS A 245 0.17 11.52 27.96
CA LYS A 245 1.52 11.50 28.54
C LYS A 245 1.89 10.13 29.13
N LEU A 246 0.93 9.40 29.70
CA LEU A 246 1.17 8.03 30.19
C LEU A 246 1.51 7.06 29.05
N LEU A 247 0.88 7.23 27.89
CA LEU A 247 1.11 6.40 26.72
C LEU A 247 2.47 6.76 26.08
N GLU A 248 2.82 8.05 26.07
CA GLU A 248 4.12 8.53 25.61
C GLU A 248 5.25 7.97 26.47
N ASP A 249 5.11 8.03 27.80
CA ASP A 249 6.09 7.50 28.74
C ASP A 249 6.27 5.97 28.58
N LEU A 250 5.17 5.25 28.31
CA LEU A 250 5.22 3.81 28.03
C LEU A 250 5.88 3.53 26.68
N ALA A 251 5.55 4.29 25.64
CA ALA A 251 6.15 4.14 24.31
C ALA A 251 7.66 4.40 24.38
N GLU A 252 8.08 5.48 25.05
CA GLU A 252 9.50 5.80 25.26
C GLU A 252 10.24 4.67 26.00
N ALA A 253 9.64 4.14 27.06
CA ALA A 253 10.24 3.05 27.85
C ALA A 253 10.41 1.75 27.05
N LEU A 254 9.55 1.51 26.04
CA LEU A 254 9.59 0.33 25.19
C LEU A 254 10.35 0.56 23.86
N GLY A 255 10.77 1.79 23.58
CA GLY A 255 11.34 2.16 22.28
C GLY A 255 10.33 2.08 21.13
N GLY A 256 9.07 2.40 21.42
CA GLY A 256 7.95 2.39 20.50
C GLY A 256 7.40 3.78 20.19
N GLU A 257 6.30 3.83 19.43
CA GLU A 257 5.63 5.05 19.02
C GLU A 257 4.19 5.12 19.57
N VAL A 258 3.68 6.33 19.75
CA VAL A 258 2.29 6.55 20.15
C VAL A 258 1.40 6.64 18.91
N SER A 259 0.26 5.97 18.98
CA SER A 259 -0.79 6.06 17.96
C SER A 259 -2.18 6.20 18.62
N CYS A 260 -3.22 6.32 17.82
CA CYS A 260 -4.54 6.51 18.39
C CYS A 260 -5.69 6.02 17.47
N SER A 261 -6.87 5.88 18.07
CA SER A 261 -8.10 5.65 17.32
C SER A 261 -8.68 6.96 16.78
N ARG A 262 -9.56 6.87 15.77
CA ARG A 262 -10.23 8.01 15.14
C ARG A 262 -10.91 8.96 16.13
N ALA A 263 -11.53 8.44 17.18
CA ALA A 263 -12.18 9.28 18.18
C ALA A 263 -11.24 10.26 18.88
N VAL A 264 -9.95 9.94 18.95
CA VAL A 264 -8.90 10.80 19.53
C VAL A 264 -8.56 11.96 18.59
N THR A 265 -8.40 11.66 17.30
CA THR A 265 -8.13 12.68 16.27
C THR A 265 -9.33 13.59 16.03
N ASP A 266 -10.55 13.04 16.04
CA ASP A 266 -11.78 13.83 15.92
C ASP A 266 -11.95 14.81 17.10
N ASN A 267 -11.41 14.48 18.28
CA ASN A 267 -11.35 15.37 19.45
C ASN A 267 -10.14 16.33 19.46
N GLY A 268 -9.24 16.22 18.46
CA GLY A 268 -8.04 17.05 18.36
C GLY A 268 -6.98 16.77 19.43
N TRP A 269 -6.98 15.58 20.07
CA TRP A 269 -5.98 15.21 21.08
C TRP A 269 -4.64 14.81 20.47
N LEU A 270 -4.69 14.14 19.31
CA LEU A 270 -3.51 13.82 18.50
C LEU A 270 -3.77 14.13 17.03
N PRO A 271 -2.71 14.37 16.23
CA PRO A 271 -2.85 14.64 14.81
C PRO A 271 -3.25 13.39 14.01
N VAL A 272 -3.80 13.60 12.80
CA VAL A 272 -4.39 12.54 11.96
C VAL A 272 -3.37 11.51 11.47
N ASP A 273 -2.10 11.89 11.33
CA ASP A 273 -0.99 11.00 10.94
C ASP A 273 -0.67 9.92 11.99
N ARG A 274 -1.19 10.07 13.21
CA ARG A 274 -1.12 9.08 14.29
C ARG A 274 -2.36 8.17 14.35
N GLN A 275 -3.34 8.36 13.48
CA GLN A 275 -4.57 7.58 13.49
C GLN A 275 -4.38 6.20 12.87
N VAL A 276 -4.77 5.16 13.62
CA VAL A 276 -4.85 3.76 13.16
C VAL A 276 -6.29 3.40 12.83
N GLY A 277 -6.49 2.70 11.72
CA GLY A 277 -7.79 2.20 11.30
C GLY A 277 -8.04 2.34 9.80
N GLN A 278 -9.20 1.93 9.34
CA GLN A 278 -9.61 1.91 7.93
C GLN A 278 -9.50 3.29 7.23
N THR A 279 -9.74 4.39 7.96
CA THR A 279 -9.63 5.76 7.47
C THR A 279 -8.33 6.45 7.86
N GLY A 280 -7.46 5.77 8.61
CA GLY A 280 -6.14 6.19 9.01
C GLY A 280 -5.06 5.31 8.37
N LYS A 281 -4.02 5.01 9.14
CA LYS A 281 -2.95 4.11 8.73
C LYS A 281 -3.28 2.68 9.13
N THR A 282 -2.93 1.72 8.27
CA THR A 282 -2.90 0.31 8.61
C THR A 282 -1.48 -0.02 9.07
N VAL A 283 -1.36 -0.67 10.22
CA VAL A 283 -0.10 -0.95 10.90
C VAL A 283 0.02 -2.44 11.22
N ARG A 284 1.25 -2.93 11.23
CA ARG A 284 1.58 -4.30 11.59
C ARG A 284 2.82 -4.36 12.49
N PRO A 285 2.74 -3.82 13.72
CA PRO A 285 3.84 -3.86 14.65
C PRO A 285 4.03 -5.28 15.24
N GLN A 286 5.19 -5.53 15.82
CA GLN A 286 5.42 -6.71 16.62
C GLN A 286 4.57 -6.72 17.90
N VAL A 287 4.31 -5.54 18.47
CA VAL A 287 3.44 -5.40 19.65
C VAL A 287 2.53 -4.19 19.49
N TYR A 288 1.24 -4.39 19.65
CA TYR A 288 0.21 -3.36 19.65
C TYR A 288 -0.49 -3.28 21.00
N PHE A 289 -0.31 -2.19 21.72
CA PHE A 289 -1.07 -1.90 22.94
C PHE A 289 -2.34 -1.12 22.59
N ALA A 290 -3.50 -1.68 22.85
CA ALA A 290 -4.80 -1.05 22.66
C ALA A 290 -5.36 -0.55 24.00
N ILE A 291 -5.12 0.72 24.35
CA ILE A 291 -5.46 1.30 25.65
C ILE A 291 -6.70 2.17 25.55
N GLY A 292 -7.78 1.77 26.23
CA GLY A 292 -9.05 2.51 26.21
C GLY A 292 -9.70 2.59 24.82
N ILE A 293 -9.42 1.60 23.95
CA ILE A 293 -10.00 1.44 22.62
C ILE A 293 -11.13 0.44 22.70
N SER A 294 -12.29 0.77 22.10
CA SER A 294 -13.48 -0.10 22.12
C SER A 294 -13.37 -1.33 21.21
N GLY A 295 -12.61 -1.24 20.11
CA GLY A 295 -12.53 -2.34 19.12
C GLY A 295 -13.57 -2.26 18.02
N ALA A 296 -13.95 -1.05 17.59
CA ALA A 296 -14.78 -0.89 16.40
C ALA A 296 -14.09 -1.55 15.19
N ILE A 297 -14.87 -2.21 14.32
CA ILE A 297 -14.37 -2.95 13.14
C ILE A 297 -13.42 -2.09 12.29
N GLN A 298 -13.73 -0.79 12.15
CA GLN A 298 -12.91 0.13 11.39
C GLN A 298 -11.52 0.38 12.00
N HIS A 299 -11.40 0.26 13.32
CA HIS A 299 -10.11 0.36 14.01
C HIS A 299 -9.36 -0.98 13.92
N VAL A 300 -10.05 -2.07 14.21
CA VAL A 300 -9.51 -3.44 14.16
C VAL A 300 -8.91 -3.74 12.79
N ALA A 301 -9.61 -3.41 11.71
CA ALA A 301 -9.11 -3.57 10.34
C ALA A 301 -7.79 -2.84 10.02
N GLY A 302 -7.36 -1.94 10.89
CA GLY A 302 -6.08 -1.23 10.76
C GLY A 302 -4.94 -1.81 11.60
N MET A 303 -5.20 -2.81 12.48
CA MET A 303 -4.17 -3.32 13.40
C MET A 303 -4.26 -4.84 13.69
N GLU A 304 -5.27 -5.54 13.20
CA GLU A 304 -5.51 -6.97 13.48
C GLU A 304 -4.37 -7.90 13.04
N GLU A 305 -3.56 -7.47 12.08
CA GLU A 305 -2.39 -8.21 11.59
C GLU A 305 -1.12 -7.99 12.45
N SER A 306 -1.23 -7.33 13.61
CA SER A 306 -0.11 -7.19 14.56
C SER A 306 0.31 -8.56 15.10
N ASP A 307 1.61 -8.77 15.35
CA ASP A 307 2.11 -10.07 15.82
C ASP A 307 1.63 -10.38 17.26
N LEU A 308 1.41 -9.35 18.08
CA LEU A 308 0.92 -9.45 19.46
C LEU A 308 0.02 -8.26 19.78
N ILE A 309 -1.20 -8.50 20.25
CA ILE A 309 -2.17 -7.48 20.64
C ILE A 309 -2.43 -7.56 22.14
N ILE A 310 -2.16 -6.47 22.85
CA ILE A 310 -2.40 -6.34 24.29
C ILE A 310 -3.48 -5.26 24.51
N ALA A 311 -4.66 -5.65 24.95
CA ALA A 311 -5.78 -4.73 25.17
C ALA A 311 -5.96 -4.39 26.65
N ILE A 312 -6.13 -3.10 26.94
CA ILE A 312 -6.41 -2.60 28.28
C ILE A 312 -7.72 -1.78 28.20
N ASN A 313 -8.76 -2.24 28.86
CA ASN A 313 -10.05 -1.56 28.90
C ASN A 313 -10.74 -1.81 30.24
N LYS A 314 -11.57 -0.86 30.67
CA LYS A 314 -12.43 -1.01 31.85
C LYS A 314 -13.76 -1.70 31.54
N ASP A 315 -14.16 -1.74 30.27
CA ASP A 315 -15.37 -2.38 29.76
C ASP A 315 -15.04 -3.83 29.41
N GLU A 316 -15.58 -4.76 30.15
CA GLU A 316 -15.35 -6.20 29.98
C GLU A 316 -15.94 -6.76 28.69
N ASP A 317 -16.95 -6.06 28.15
CA ASP A 317 -17.62 -6.42 26.89
C ASP A 317 -17.04 -5.69 25.67
N ALA A 318 -15.90 -5.00 25.82
CA ALA A 318 -15.29 -4.26 24.71
C ALA A 318 -14.86 -5.20 23.58
N PRO A 319 -15.34 -5.01 22.33
CA PRO A 319 -15.00 -5.89 21.18
C PRO A 319 -13.51 -6.00 20.88
N ILE A 320 -12.67 -5.09 21.39
CA ILE A 320 -11.20 -5.20 21.23
C ILE A 320 -10.65 -6.48 21.85
N PHE A 321 -11.33 -7.04 22.84
CA PHE A 321 -10.91 -8.28 23.50
C PHE A 321 -11.10 -9.50 22.62
N ASP A 322 -11.97 -9.44 21.60
CA ASP A 322 -12.16 -10.55 20.64
C ASP A 322 -10.93 -10.79 19.76
N VAL A 323 -10.08 -9.77 19.61
CA VAL A 323 -8.86 -9.82 18.76
C VAL A 323 -7.56 -9.72 19.59
N ALA A 324 -7.64 -9.56 20.89
CA ALA A 324 -6.48 -9.41 21.76
C ALA A 324 -5.91 -10.76 22.18
N ASP A 325 -4.58 -10.91 22.13
CA ASP A 325 -3.85 -12.06 22.68
C ASP A 325 -3.79 -12.01 24.22
N TYR A 326 -3.65 -10.78 24.75
CA TYR A 326 -3.68 -10.52 26.19
C TYR A 326 -4.65 -9.38 26.50
N LEU A 327 -5.42 -9.56 27.55
CA LEU A 327 -6.37 -8.55 28.01
C LEU A 327 -6.14 -8.19 29.48
N SER A 328 -6.42 -6.95 29.80
CA SER A 328 -6.42 -6.46 31.18
C SER A 328 -7.65 -5.60 31.44
N LEU A 329 -8.42 -5.98 32.48
CA LEU A 329 -9.56 -5.25 32.99
C LEU A 329 -9.10 -4.34 34.15
N ILE A 330 -8.32 -3.32 33.84
CA ILE A 330 -7.83 -2.38 34.86
C ILE A 330 -8.76 -1.17 34.90
N HIS A 331 -9.11 -0.76 36.09
CA HIS A 331 -9.68 0.56 36.34
C HIS A 331 -8.60 1.60 36.04
N ILE A 332 -8.73 2.23 34.89
CA ILE A 332 -7.88 3.35 34.50
C ILE A 332 -8.36 4.60 35.25
#